data_67d8b0d2c894e93f200323966c646be4
#
_entry.id   67d8b0d2c894e93f200323966c646be4
#
_cell.length_a   1.000
_cell.length_b   1.000
_cell.length_c   1.000
_cell.angle_alpha   90.00
_cell.angle_beta   90.00
_cell.angle_gamma   90.00
#
_symmetry.space_group_name_H-M   'P 1'
#
loop_
_entity.id
_entity.type
_entity.pdbx_description
1 polymer ?
#
loop_
_entity_poly.entity_id
_entity_poly.type
_entity_poly.pdbx_seq_one_letter_code
_entity_poly.pdbx_strand_id
1 'polypeptide(L)'
;MAGLKELRSRIAAIKSTEKITSAMKMVAASRLRRAQDVLVKSEPYRKGLFDTVSRIMVTLRRQAAENDTRLQSSWICAPKEKQQRYLLVVLASDKGLCGSYNSAIGKAATARIEELKAAGRDVQVICLGHRGYNALKRHYADIIVRADESVVNQGVEYHEAASLCDEIISLFTGDKIDVCEVVYSRFKSALSRDVVSEQVLPFDISKIDTGADDMAGDAYFEAEPDNIKLLETIIPLAFKEFIFDIMINSQASEQGARMSSMDNATRNASDMISKLTLRYNRLRQTAITTELTEIIAGAEAI
;
A
#
# COMPACT_ATOMS: atom_id res chain seq x y z
N MET A 1 -31.59 -27.67 -28.99
CA MET A 1 -30.74 -26.65 -29.66
C MET A 1 -30.47 -25.37 -28.81
N ALA A 2 -31.42 -24.89 -27.98
CA ALA A 2 -31.20 -23.69 -27.13
C ALA A 2 -29.98 -23.80 -26.18
N GLY A 3 -29.80 -24.94 -25.48
CA GLY A 3 -28.72 -25.15 -24.54
C GLY A 3 -27.29 -25.16 -25.13
N LEU A 4 -27.12 -25.62 -26.39
CA LEU A 4 -25.84 -25.63 -27.07
C LEU A 4 -25.40 -24.20 -27.46
N LYS A 5 -26.34 -23.35 -27.91
CA LYS A 5 -26.06 -21.93 -28.21
C LYS A 5 -25.69 -21.16 -26.97
N GLU A 6 -26.37 -21.40 -25.85
CA GLU A 6 -26.07 -20.77 -24.57
C GLU A 6 -24.68 -21.15 -24.06
N LEU A 7 -24.33 -22.45 -24.09
CA LEU A 7 -23.00 -22.91 -23.68
C LEU A 7 -21.87 -22.30 -24.53
N ARG A 8 -22.09 -22.21 -25.85
CA ARG A 8 -21.13 -21.57 -26.75
C ARG A 8 -20.92 -20.09 -26.41
N SER A 9 -22.01 -19.37 -26.13
CA SER A 9 -21.97 -17.97 -25.71
C SER A 9 -21.22 -17.82 -24.37
N ARG A 10 -21.48 -18.69 -23.38
CA ARG A 10 -20.77 -18.70 -22.09
C ARG A 10 -19.28 -18.97 -22.25
N ILE A 11 -18.89 -19.96 -23.07
CA ILE A 11 -17.49 -20.25 -23.37
C ILE A 11 -16.81 -19.02 -23.99
N ALA A 12 -17.45 -18.33 -24.93
CA ALA A 12 -16.92 -17.12 -25.55
C ALA A 12 -16.74 -15.98 -24.53
N ALA A 13 -17.69 -15.76 -23.64
CA ALA A 13 -17.61 -14.75 -22.59
C ALA A 13 -16.45 -15.03 -21.60
N ILE A 14 -16.29 -16.29 -21.15
CA ILE A 14 -15.22 -16.66 -20.22
C ILE A 14 -13.85 -16.57 -20.91
N LYS A 15 -13.73 -16.93 -22.19
CA LYS A 15 -12.51 -16.72 -22.98
C LYS A 15 -12.11 -15.24 -23.08
N SER A 16 -13.09 -14.35 -23.21
CA SER A 16 -12.85 -12.91 -23.17
C SER A 16 -12.34 -12.46 -21.79
N THR A 17 -12.97 -12.95 -20.71
CA THR A 17 -12.55 -12.68 -19.33
C THR A 17 -11.14 -13.18 -19.07
N GLU A 18 -10.79 -14.39 -19.52
CA GLU A 18 -9.42 -14.96 -19.41
C GLU A 18 -8.38 -14.05 -20.07
N LYS A 19 -8.65 -13.55 -21.28
CA LYS A 19 -7.75 -12.62 -21.98
C LYS A 19 -7.58 -11.31 -21.22
N ILE A 20 -8.67 -10.76 -20.68
CA ILE A 20 -8.65 -9.50 -19.93
C ILE A 20 -7.84 -9.69 -18.62
N THR A 21 -8.12 -10.75 -17.86
CA THR A 21 -7.39 -11.00 -16.59
C THR A 21 -5.92 -11.28 -16.83
N SER A 22 -5.58 -12.01 -17.90
CA SER A 22 -4.18 -12.23 -18.32
C SER A 22 -3.46 -10.92 -18.68
N ALA A 23 -4.12 -10.03 -19.45
CA ALA A 23 -3.56 -8.70 -19.74
C ALA A 23 -3.38 -7.85 -18.47
N MET A 24 -4.37 -7.86 -17.57
CA MET A 24 -4.28 -7.14 -16.29
C MET A 24 -3.16 -7.68 -15.39
N LYS A 25 -2.92 -9.00 -15.37
CA LYS A 25 -1.78 -9.61 -14.69
C LYS A 25 -0.46 -9.05 -15.23
N MET A 26 -0.29 -8.98 -16.55
CA MET A 26 0.94 -8.44 -17.16
C MET A 26 1.16 -6.97 -16.85
N VAL A 27 0.11 -6.16 -16.87
CA VAL A 27 0.19 -4.74 -16.49
C VAL A 27 0.57 -4.58 -15.02
N ALA A 28 -0.05 -5.37 -14.12
CA ALA A 28 0.27 -5.34 -12.70
C ALA A 28 1.72 -5.78 -12.43
N ALA A 29 2.21 -6.83 -13.11
CA ALA A 29 3.60 -7.27 -13.02
C ALA A 29 4.60 -6.19 -13.47
N SER A 30 4.31 -5.49 -14.57
CA SER A 30 5.15 -4.37 -15.05
C SER A 30 5.19 -3.22 -14.05
N ARG A 31 4.03 -2.87 -13.45
CA ARG A 31 3.96 -1.82 -12.43
C ARG A 31 4.67 -2.21 -11.13
N LEU A 32 4.52 -3.47 -10.71
CA LEU A 32 5.23 -4.01 -9.56
C LEU A 32 6.75 -3.89 -9.75
N ARG A 33 7.25 -4.31 -10.92
CA ARG A 33 8.67 -4.19 -11.23
C ARG A 33 9.17 -2.74 -11.16
N ARG A 34 8.41 -1.80 -11.72
CA ARG A 34 8.77 -0.37 -11.63
C ARG A 34 8.82 0.12 -10.18
N ALA A 35 7.85 -0.26 -9.34
CA ALA A 35 7.86 0.12 -7.93
C ALA A 35 9.07 -0.49 -7.19
N GLN A 36 9.41 -1.76 -7.47
CA GLN A 36 10.61 -2.39 -6.93
C GLN A 36 11.91 -1.71 -7.42
N ASP A 37 11.98 -1.34 -8.70
CA ASP A 37 13.13 -0.61 -9.25
C ASP A 37 13.32 0.75 -8.56
N VAL A 38 12.23 1.44 -8.20
CA VAL A 38 12.28 2.70 -7.44
C VAL A 38 12.78 2.45 -6.01
N LEU A 39 12.24 1.44 -5.30
CA LEU A 39 12.69 1.07 -3.95
C LEU A 39 14.20 0.79 -3.91
N VAL A 40 14.71 0.02 -4.88
CA VAL A 40 16.13 -0.32 -4.95
C VAL A 40 16.98 0.92 -5.28
N LYS A 41 16.50 1.80 -6.17
CA LYS A 41 17.24 3.02 -6.55
C LYS A 41 17.23 4.09 -5.46
N SER A 42 16.17 4.21 -4.66
CA SER A 42 16.09 5.17 -3.55
C SER A 42 16.86 4.70 -2.31
N GLU A 43 17.08 3.40 -2.16
CA GLU A 43 17.74 2.82 -0.97
C GLU A 43 19.11 3.43 -0.64
N PRO A 44 20.06 3.64 -1.59
CA PRO A 44 21.36 4.25 -1.29
C PRO A 44 21.23 5.69 -0.76
N TYR A 45 20.31 6.48 -1.35
CA TYR A 45 20.05 7.85 -0.89
C TYR A 45 19.45 7.85 0.51
N ARG A 46 18.42 7.05 0.73
CA ARG A 46 17.77 6.88 2.03
C ARG A 46 18.78 6.46 3.10
N LYS A 47 19.59 5.42 2.80
CA LYS A 47 20.62 4.94 3.72
C LYS A 47 21.63 6.04 4.03
N GLY A 48 22.16 6.73 3.03
CA GLY A 48 23.12 7.83 3.24
C GLY A 48 22.55 8.98 4.07
N LEU A 49 21.27 9.32 3.84
CA LEU A 49 20.56 10.35 4.60
C LEU A 49 20.39 9.94 6.08
N PHE A 50 19.94 8.72 6.31
CA PHE A 50 19.76 8.18 7.67
C PHE A 50 21.09 7.99 8.41
N ASP A 51 22.14 7.51 7.74
CA ASP A 51 23.48 7.42 8.30
C ASP A 51 24.01 8.80 8.72
N THR A 52 23.74 9.82 7.91
CA THR A 52 24.14 11.21 8.23
C THR A 52 23.41 11.72 9.47
N VAL A 53 22.06 11.55 9.52
CA VAL A 53 21.26 11.93 10.70
C VAL A 53 21.76 11.22 11.95
N SER A 54 21.99 9.91 11.88
CA SER A 54 22.46 9.10 13.00
C SER A 54 23.84 9.57 13.50
N ARG A 55 24.80 9.82 12.60
CA ARG A 55 26.14 10.32 12.96
C ARG A 55 26.09 11.69 13.65
N ILE A 56 25.29 12.63 13.14
CA ILE A 56 25.11 13.94 13.77
C ILE A 56 24.48 13.76 15.14
N MET A 57 23.50 12.90 15.31
CA MET A 57 22.87 12.63 16.61
C MET A 57 23.84 12.01 17.62
N VAL A 58 24.69 11.06 17.20
CA VAL A 58 25.71 10.46 18.04
C VAL A 58 26.72 11.53 18.48
N THR A 59 27.16 12.39 17.56
CA THR A 59 28.09 13.49 17.85
C THR A 59 27.49 14.46 18.86
N LEU A 60 26.24 14.87 18.67
CA LEU A 60 25.54 15.76 19.60
C LEU A 60 25.33 15.12 20.98
N ARG A 61 24.98 13.83 21.05
CA ARG A 61 24.86 13.09 22.32
C ARG A 61 26.19 13.02 23.09
N ARG A 62 27.30 12.89 22.38
CA ARG A 62 28.66 12.91 22.99
C ARG A 62 29.06 14.31 23.46
N GLN A 63 28.63 15.36 22.77
CA GLN A 63 28.93 16.76 23.11
C GLN A 63 27.98 17.33 24.18
N ALA A 64 26.78 16.80 24.27
CA ALA A 64 25.79 17.24 25.26
C ALA A 64 26.22 16.72 26.66
N ALA A 65 26.36 17.62 27.63
CA ALA A 65 26.32 17.26 29.04
C ALA A 65 24.96 16.58 29.32
N GLU A 66 24.87 15.65 30.29
CA GLU A 66 23.73 14.79 30.59
C GLU A 66 22.34 15.49 30.71
N ASN A 67 22.30 16.82 30.68
CA ASN A 67 21.09 17.65 30.83
C ASN A 67 20.79 18.57 29.62
N ASP A 68 21.42 18.38 28.46
CA ASP A 68 21.14 19.26 27.32
C ASP A 68 19.87 18.86 26.57
N THR A 69 18.77 19.54 26.93
CA THR A 69 17.42 19.40 26.30
C THR A 69 17.37 19.82 24.82
N ARG A 70 18.46 20.40 24.27
CA ARG A 70 18.50 20.86 22.87
C ARG A 70 18.44 19.73 21.85
N LEU A 71 18.81 18.49 22.21
CA LEU A 71 18.66 17.30 21.37
C LEU A 71 17.22 16.84 21.19
N GLN A 72 16.37 17.14 22.20
CA GLN A 72 14.93 16.86 22.13
C GLN A 72 14.14 17.98 21.45
N SER A 73 14.79 19.11 21.14
CA SER A 73 14.13 20.32 20.65
C SER A 73 13.91 20.36 19.14
N SER A 74 14.32 19.35 18.37
CA SER A 74 13.81 19.25 16.99
C SER A 74 12.32 19.01 17.05
N TRP A 75 11.55 20.01 16.67
CA TRP A 75 10.07 20.05 16.77
C TRP A 75 9.37 18.84 16.14
N ILE A 76 9.99 18.17 15.17
CA ILE A 76 9.49 16.92 14.53
C ILE A 76 9.71 15.68 15.40
N CYS A 77 10.77 15.66 16.22
CA CYS A 77 11.18 14.47 16.99
C CYS A 77 10.71 14.53 18.45
N ALA A 78 10.36 15.71 18.94
CA ALA A 78 9.94 15.87 20.32
C ALA A 78 8.52 15.34 20.54
N PRO A 79 8.34 14.36 21.44
CA PRO A 79 6.99 13.95 21.81
C PRO A 79 6.29 15.10 22.54
N LYS A 80 5.06 15.42 22.14
CA LYS A 80 4.22 16.38 22.86
C LYS A 80 3.85 15.82 24.23
N GLU A 81 3.74 16.67 25.24
CA GLU A 81 3.41 16.28 26.62
C GLU A 81 2.06 15.55 26.70
N LYS A 82 1.08 15.95 25.88
CA LYS A 82 -0.23 15.31 25.77
C LYS A 82 -0.45 14.78 24.38
N GLN A 83 -0.38 13.49 24.22
CA GLN A 83 -0.70 12.79 22.96
C GLN A 83 -2.19 12.47 22.90
N GLN A 84 -3.02 13.48 22.62
CA GLN A 84 -4.47 13.36 22.60
C GLN A 84 -5.04 13.29 21.18
N ARG A 85 -4.46 14.05 20.22
CA ARG A 85 -4.97 14.25 18.87
C ARG A 85 -4.17 13.41 17.89
N TYR A 86 -4.80 12.42 17.32
CA TYR A 86 -4.20 11.47 16.38
C TYR A 86 -4.64 11.76 14.94
N LEU A 87 -3.69 11.80 14.03
CA LEU A 87 -3.93 11.74 12.60
C LEU A 87 -3.60 10.34 12.09
N LEU A 88 -4.59 9.67 11.51
CA LEU A 88 -4.41 8.37 10.87
C LEU A 88 -4.45 8.54 9.35
N VAL A 89 -3.34 8.27 8.68
CA VAL A 89 -3.25 8.27 7.22
C VAL A 89 -3.44 6.84 6.73
N VAL A 90 -4.46 6.61 5.90
CA VAL A 90 -4.80 5.27 5.40
C VAL A 90 -4.45 5.17 3.91
N LEU A 91 -3.45 4.37 3.57
CA LEU A 91 -3.01 4.14 2.20
C LEU A 91 -3.71 2.92 1.60
N ALA A 92 -4.69 3.15 0.76
CA ALA A 92 -5.41 2.12 0.03
C ALA A 92 -5.34 2.34 -1.49
N SER A 93 -5.91 1.46 -2.28
CA SER A 93 -5.96 1.64 -3.74
C SER A 93 -7.21 2.37 -4.19
N ASP A 94 -7.15 2.98 -5.39
CA ASP A 94 -8.34 3.54 -6.03
C ASP A 94 -9.17 2.46 -6.73
N LYS A 95 -8.51 1.46 -7.31
CA LYS A 95 -9.13 0.40 -8.10
C LYS A 95 -9.20 -0.91 -7.33
N GLY A 96 -10.23 -1.69 -7.58
CA GLY A 96 -10.37 -3.05 -7.03
C GLY A 96 -9.50 -4.08 -7.75
N LEU A 97 -9.91 -5.33 -7.66
CA LEU A 97 -9.27 -6.50 -8.28
C LEU A 97 -7.85 -6.81 -7.74
N CYS A 98 -7.56 -6.36 -6.54
CA CYS A 98 -6.31 -6.61 -5.80
C CYS A 98 -6.50 -7.61 -4.63
N GLY A 99 -7.43 -8.55 -4.77
CA GLY A 99 -7.73 -9.56 -3.74
C GLY A 99 -8.17 -8.94 -2.42
N SER A 100 -7.56 -9.39 -1.33
CA SER A 100 -7.86 -8.92 0.03
C SER A 100 -7.13 -7.63 0.44
N TYR A 101 -6.35 -7.00 -0.44
CA TYR A 101 -5.51 -5.83 -0.12
C TYR A 101 -6.31 -4.70 0.56
N ASN A 102 -7.35 -4.19 -0.10
CA ASN A 102 -8.15 -3.08 0.44
C ASN A 102 -8.95 -3.48 1.69
N SER A 103 -9.50 -4.69 1.73
CA SER A 103 -10.26 -5.15 2.89
C SER A 103 -9.39 -5.36 4.11
N ALA A 104 -8.13 -5.78 3.94
CA ALA A 104 -7.18 -5.93 5.02
C ALA A 104 -6.77 -4.56 5.61
N ILE A 105 -6.48 -3.57 4.75
CA ILE A 105 -6.17 -2.20 5.17
C ILE A 105 -7.38 -1.57 5.87
N GLY A 106 -8.59 -1.70 5.30
CA GLY A 106 -9.80 -1.16 5.91
C GLY A 106 -10.06 -1.75 7.29
N LYS A 107 -9.88 -3.08 7.47
CA LYS A 107 -10.01 -3.74 8.79
C LYS A 107 -8.97 -3.24 9.79
N ALA A 108 -7.72 -3.12 9.38
CA ALA A 108 -6.65 -2.62 10.25
C ALA A 108 -6.88 -1.17 10.66
N ALA A 109 -7.28 -0.30 9.71
CA ALA A 109 -7.64 1.08 10.01
C ALA A 109 -8.83 1.18 10.97
N THR A 110 -9.89 0.40 10.74
CA THR A 110 -11.05 0.33 11.65
C THR A 110 -10.62 -0.08 13.05
N ALA A 111 -9.87 -1.18 13.19
CA ALA A 111 -9.40 -1.66 14.49
C ALA A 111 -8.57 -0.58 15.21
N ARG A 112 -7.67 0.11 14.48
CA ARG A 112 -6.85 1.17 15.07
C ARG A 112 -7.66 2.38 15.50
N ILE A 113 -8.67 2.79 14.72
CA ILE A 113 -9.59 3.87 15.10
C ILE A 113 -10.35 3.51 16.37
N GLU A 114 -10.85 2.27 16.49
CA GLU A 114 -11.58 1.80 17.67
C GLU A 114 -10.69 1.76 18.90
N GLU A 115 -9.45 1.27 18.79
CA GLU A 115 -8.46 1.29 19.88
C GLU A 115 -8.19 2.72 20.37
N LEU A 116 -7.96 3.66 19.47
CA LEU A 116 -7.68 5.05 19.80
C LEU A 116 -8.89 5.74 20.44
N LYS A 117 -10.09 5.53 19.92
CA LYS A 117 -11.34 6.04 20.49
C LYS A 117 -11.62 5.44 21.87
N ALA A 118 -11.40 4.14 22.06
CA ALA A 118 -11.52 3.48 23.36
C ALA A 118 -10.54 4.03 24.42
N ALA A 119 -9.35 4.46 23.97
CA ALA A 119 -8.37 5.16 24.80
C ALA A 119 -8.69 6.65 25.04
N GLY A 120 -9.85 7.13 24.59
CA GLY A 120 -10.29 8.53 24.75
C GLY A 120 -9.51 9.53 23.90
N ARG A 121 -8.91 9.08 22.76
CA ARG A 121 -8.14 9.92 21.84
C ARG A 121 -9.05 10.55 20.80
N ASP A 122 -8.72 11.77 20.41
CA ASP A 122 -9.34 12.44 19.25
C ASP A 122 -8.65 11.97 17.98
N VAL A 123 -9.43 11.48 17.01
CA VAL A 123 -8.89 10.84 15.80
C VAL A 123 -9.40 11.55 14.57
N GLN A 124 -8.47 12.00 13.74
CA GLN A 124 -8.72 12.49 12.38
C GLN A 124 -8.14 11.51 11.37
N VAL A 125 -8.79 11.37 10.22
CA VAL A 125 -8.38 10.40 9.19
C VAL A 125 -8.17 11.09 7.85
N ILE A 126 -7.03 10.80 7.21
CA ILE A 126 -6.78 11.11 5.80
C ILE A 126 -6.81 9.79 5.03
N CYS A 127 -7.67 9.69 4.02
CA CYS A 127 -7.73 8.52 3.14
C CYS A 127 -7.04 8.83 1.82
N LEU A 128 -5.97 8.10 1.51
CA LEU A 128 -5.35 8.10 0.19
C LEU A 128 -5.77 6.84 -0.54
N GLY A 129 -6.57 7.02 -1.60
CA GLY A 129 -7.19 5.96 -2.38
C GLY A 129 -8.68 5.77 -2.08
N HIS A 130 -9.47 5.77 -3.15
CA HIS A 130 -10.93 5.70 -3.12
C HIS A 130 -11.49 4.49 -2.33
N ARG A 131 -10.79 3.35 -2.36
CA ARG A 131 -11.23 2.13 -1.67
C ARG A 131 -11.09 2.23 -0.15
N GLY A 132 -10.08 2.95 0.34
CA GLY A 132 -9.92 3.24 1.76
C GLY A 132 -11.05 4.12 2.28
N TYR A 133 -11.33 5.21 1.58
CA TYR A 133 -12.47 6.09 1.88
C TYR A 133 -13.79 5.32 1.90
N ASN A 134 -14.08 4.52 0.87
CA ASN A 134 -15.32 3.73 0.80
C ASN A 134 -15.46 2.70 1.93
N ALA A 135 -14.35 2.16 2.43
CA ALA A 135 -14.36 1.23 3.55
C ALA A 135 -14.72 1.91 4.88
N LEU A 136 -14.27 3.16 5.07
CA LEU A 136 -14.40 3.88 6.33
C LEU A 136 -15.60 4.83 6.39
N LYS A 137 -16.03 5.42 5.26
CA LYS A 137 -17.06 6.48 5.23
C LYS A 137 -18.39 6.09 5.87
N ARG A 138 -18.73 4.80 5.90
CA ARG A 138 -20.03 4.35 6.42
C ARG A 138 -20.16 4.57 7.94
N HIS A 139 -19.05 4.44 8.67
CA HIS A 139 -19.03 4.47 10.14
C HIS A 139 -18.22 5.65 10.70
N TYR A 140 -17.36 6.27 9.89
CA TYR A 140 -16.37 7.25 10.34
C TYR A 140 -16.31 8.50 9.44
N ALA A 141 -17.41 8.84 8.74
CA ALA A 141 -17.45 10.01 7.85
C ALA A 141 -17.15 11.33 8.57
N ASP A 142 -17.52 11.43 9.84
CA ASP A 142 -17.35 12.57 10.73
C ASP A 142 -15.89 12.90 11.06
N ILE A 143 -15.02 11.91 11.05
CA ILE A 143 -13.59 12.05 11.38
C ILE A 143 -12.69 12.08 10.14
N ILE A 144 -13.23 11.82 8.94
CA ILE A 144 -12.46 11.89 7.70
C ILE A 144 -12.32 13.33 7.26
N VAL A 145 -11.12 13.91 7.41
CA VAL A 145 -10.85 15.31 7.06
C VAL A 145 -10.45 15.49 5.59
N ARG A 146 -9.92 14.43 4.96
CA ARG A 146 -9.49 14.44 3.56
C ARG A 146 -9.58 13.06 2.91
N ALA A 147 -9.97 13.03 1.64
CA ALA A 147 -9.98 11.82 0.83
C ALA A 147 -9.50 12.16 -0.59
N ASP A 148 -8.35 11.61 -0.98
CA ASP A 148 -7.77 11.80 -2.31
C ASP A 148 -7.91 10.52 -3.13
N GLU A 149 -8.33 10.68 -4.39
CA GLU A 149 -8.61 9.56 -5.27
C GLU A 149 -7.44 9.16 -6.19
N SER A 150 -6.40 9.99 -6.40
CA SER A 150 -5.46 9.79 -7.50
C SER A 150 -4.01 9.53 -7.14
N VAL A 151 -3.62 9.66 -5.89
CA VAL A 151 -2.20 9.65 -5.46
C VAL A 151 -1.46 8.34 -5.77
N VAL A 152 -2.18 7.23 -5.96
CA VAL A 152 -1.55 5.89 -6.13
C VAL A 152 -1.72 5.30 -7.54
N ASN A 153 -2.51 5.94 -8.42
CA ASN A 153 -2.95 5.30 -9.68
C ASN A 153 -1.91 5.28 -10.81
N GLN A 154 -1.04 6.29 -10.90
CA GLN A 154 -0.09 6.43 -12.03
C GLN A 154 1.35 6.07 -11.67
N GLY A 155 1.65 5.87 -10.42
CA GLY A 155 2.96 5.72 -9.82
C GLY A 155 3.12 6.79 -8.76
N VAL A 156 3.69 6.43 -7.61
CA VAL A 156 3.98 7.41 -6.55
C VAL A 156 5.18 8.23 -7.01
N GLU A 157 5.00 9.55 -7.11
CA GLU A 157 6.09 10.48 -7.38
C GLU A 157 6.54 11.15 -6.06
N TYR A 158 7.82 11.49 -5.99
CA TYR A 158 8.39 12.09 -4.77
C TYR A 158 7.68 13.38 -4.34
N HIS A 159 7.24 14.19 -5.30
CA HIS A 159 6.53 15.45 -4.99
C HIS A 159 5.17 15.22 -4.29
N GLU A 160 4.50 14.10 -4.55
CA GLU A 160 3.23 13.74 -3.89
C GLU A 160 3.49 13.38 -2.41
N ALA A 161 4.54 12.60 -2.15
CA ALA A 161 4.97 12.29 -0.80
C ALA A 161 5.44 13.56 -0.05
N ALA A 162 6.18 14.43 -0.73
CA ALA A 162 6.64 15.70 -0.15
C ALA A 162 5.47 16.61 0.21
N SER A 163 4.45 16.72 -0.66
CA SER A 163 3.25 17.53 -0.39
C SER A 163 2.45 17.00 0.80
N LEU A 164 2.28 15.67 0.89
CA LEU A 164 1.65 15.03 2.04
C LEU A 164 2.44 15.29 3.34
N CYS A 165 3.77 15.19 3.28
CA CYS A 165 4.63 15.50 4.43
C CYS A 165 4.50 16.94 4.88
N ASP A 166 4.53 17.90 3.95
CA ASP A 166 4.41 19.33 4.27
C ASP A 166 3.06 19.64 4.94
N GLU A 167 1.98 18.98 4.52
CA GLU A 167 0.68 19.07 5.18
C GLU A 167 0.71 18.47 6.59
N ILE A 168 1.24 17.24 6.76
CA ILE A 168 1.35 16.58 8.07
C ILE A 168 2.19 17.42 9.02
N ILE A 169 3.33 17.94 8.55
CA ILE A 169 4.19 18.84 9.30
C ILE A 169 3.46 20.10 9.73
N SER A 170 2.71 20.72 8.82
CA SER A 170 1.92 21.93 9.11
C SER A 170 0.85 21.66 10.19
N LEU A 171 0.18 20.52 10.15
CA LEU A 171 -0.79 20.13 11.16
C LEU A 171 -0.13 19.87 12.53
N PHE A 172 1.05 19.28 12.53
CA PHE A 172 1.81 18.97 13.74
C PHE A 172 2.37 20.23 14.40
N THR A 173 3.00 21.13 13.62
CA THR A 173 3.53 22.40 14.10
C THR A 173 2.45 23.39 14.50
N GLY A 174 1.31 23.37 13.83
CA GLY A 174 0.13 24.17 14.14
C GLY A 174 -0.67 23.66 15.33
N ASP A 175 -0.14 22.72 16.12
CA ASP A 175 -0.81 22.12 17.28
C ASP A 175 -2.20 21.56 16.99
N LYS A 176 -2.45 21.11 15.75
CA LYS A 176 -3.71 20.44 15.38
C LYS A 176 -3.67 18.94 15.64
N ILE A 177 -2.48 18.33 15.57
CA ILE A 177 -2.24 16.91 15.85
C ILE A 177 -1.04 16.74 16.78
N ASP A 178 -1.02 15.65 17.54
CA ASP A 178 0.07 15.31 18.46
C ASP A 178 0.83 14.06 17.98
N VAL A 179 0.12 13.17 17.28
CA VAL A 179 0.66 11.91 16.74
C VAL A 179 0.13 11.71 15.33
N CYS A 180 0.98 11.26 14.43
CA CYS A 180 0.58 10.80 13.10
C CYS A 180 0.98 9.33 12.92
N GLU A 181 0.03 8.50 12.52
CA GLU A 181 0.24 7.11 12.15
C GLU A 181 -0.19 6.86 10.70
N VAL A 182 0.52 5.96 10.02
CA VAL A 182 0.20 5.53 8.66
C VAL A 182 -0.19 4.06 8.66
N VAL A 183 -1.39 3.76 8.18
CA VAL A 183 -1.85 2.38 7.95
C VAL A 183 -1.64 2.04 6.49
N TYR A 184 -0.76 1.08 6.24
CA TYR A 184 -0.39 0.67 4.89
C TYR A 184 -0.04 -0.80 4.81
N SER A 185 0.17 -1.30 3.59
CA SER A 185 0.63 -2.66 3.37
C SER A 185 2.11 -2.68 2.99
N ARG A 186 2.95 -3.20 3.91
CA ARG A 186 4.39 -3.36 3.69
C ARG A 186 4.63 -4.52 2.73
N PHE A 187 5.39 -4.25 1.68
CA PHE A 187 5.76 -5.24 0.68
C PHE A 187 6.86 -6.17 1.20
N LYS A 188 6.63 -7.48 1.13
CA LYS A 188 7.66 -8.51 1.40
C LYS A 188 8.02 -9.27 0.13
N SER A 189 7.01 -9.70 -0.60
CA SER A 189 7.15 -10.41 -1.87
C SER A 189 5.86 -10.26 -2.69
N ALA A 190 5.86 -10.71 -3.93
CA ALA A 190 4.67 -10.71 -4.77
C ALA A 190 3.46 -11.46 -4.16
N LEU A 191 3.72 -12.42 -3.25
CA LEU A 191 2.70 -13.25 -2.61
C LEU A 191 2.48 -12.90 -1.12
N SER A 192 3.48 -12.29 -0.46
CA SER A 192 3.46 -12.00 0.97
C SER A 192 3.55 -10.50 1.24
N ARG A 193 2.67 -10.03 2.11
CA ARG A 193 2.57 -8.65 2.55
C ARG A 193 2.02 -8.60 3.97
N ASP A 194 2.38 -7.58 4.71
CA ASP A 194 1.84 -7.31 6.04
C ASP A 194 1.14 -5.96 6.05
N VAL A 195 -0.03 -5.89 6.66
CA VAL A 195 -0.67 -4.61 6.96
C VAL A 195 -0.14 -4.15 8.32
N VAL A 196 0.40 -2.94 8.34
CA VAL A 196 1.00 -2.33 9.53
C VAL A 196 0.39 -0.96 9.78
N SER A 197 0.29 -0.59 11.06
CA SER A 197 0.11 0.79 11.51
C SER A 197 1.45 1.25 12.08
N GLU A 198 2.03 2.26 11.46
CA GLU A 198 3.36 2.76 11.81
C GLU A 198 3.29 4.23 12.20
N GLN A 199 3.76 4.54 13.41
CA GLN A 199 3.86 5.92 13.85
C GLN A 199 4.98 6.62 13.08
N VAL A 200 4.61 7.73 12.44
CA VAL A 200 5.53 8.56 11.65
C VAL A 200 5.83 9.90 12.31
N LEU A 201 4.95 10.41 13.16
CA LEU A 201 5.20 11.56 14.02
C LEU A 201 4.71 11.28 15.46
N PRO A 202 5.46 11.71 16.48
CA PRO A 202 6.81 12.27 16.44
C PRO A 202 7.78 11.34 15.72
N PHE A 203 8.72 11.89 14.96
CA PHE A 203 9.66 11.11 14.15
C PHE A 203 10.72 10.48 15.04
N ASP A 204 10.66 9.16 15.15
CA ASP A 204 11.55 8.39 16.03
C ASP A 204 12.84 8.02 15.27
N ILE A 205 13.87 8.83 15.48
CA ILE A 205 15.19 8.63 14.87
C ILE A 205 15.84 7.32 15.37
N SER A 206 15.46 6.81 16.55
CA SER A 206 16.03 5.57 17.09
C SER A 206 15.62 4.31 16.29
N LYS A 207 14.51 4.40 15.54
CA LYS A 207 14.06 3.33 14.61
C LYS A 207 14.85 3.29 13.32
N ILE A 208 15.70 4.28 13.08
CA ILE A 208 16.63 4.31 11.96
C ILE A 208 17.81 3.41 12.33
N ASP A 209 17.65 2.11 12.14
CA ASP A 209 18.71 1.13 12.36
C ASP A 209 19.74 1.26 11.21
N THR A 210 20.78 2.04 11.48
CA THR A 210 21.87 2.28 10.52
C THR A 210 23.08 1.40 10.77
N GLY A 211 23.06 0.53 11.81
CA GLY A 211 24.27 -0.17 12.25
C GLY A 211 25.38 0.78 12.73
N ALA A 212 25.02 2.01 13.08
CA ALA A 212 25.99 3.05 13.45
C ALA A 212 26.74 2.76 14.77
N ASP A 213 26.26 1.81 15.57
CA ASP A 213 27.00 1.35 16.76
C ASP A 213 28.31 0.64 16.39
N ASP A 214 28.37 -0.02 15.21
CA ASP A 214 29.61 -0.64 14.72
C ASP A 214 30.57 0.33 14.01
N MET A 215 30.10 1.54 13.67
CA MET A 215 30.89 2.58 13.02
C MET A 215 31.48 3.59 14.03
N ALA A 216 31.68 3.20 15.29
CA ALA A 216 32.31 3.98 16.32
C ALA A 216 33.85 4.16 16.10
N GLY A 217 34.25 4.43 14.87
CA GLY A 217 35.56 5.04 14.60
C GLY A 217 35.56 6.47 15.09
N ASP A 218 36.73 6.93 15.58
CA ASP A 218 37.01 8.27 16.16
C ASP A 218 36.76 9.48 15.21
N ALA A 219 36.03 9.33 14.14
CA ALA A 219 35.74 10.41 13.22
C ALA A 219 34.66 11.34 13.81
N TYR A 220 35.11 12.47 14.34
CA TYR A 220 34.22 13.60 14.66
C TYR A 220 33.58 14.12 13.37
N PHE A 221 32.25 14.23 13.38
CA PHE A 221 31.52 14.87 12.30
C PHE A 221 31.38 16.38 12.70
N GLU A 222 32.13 17.25 12.06
CA GLU A 222 31.97 18.70 12.20
C GLU A 222 31.05 19.18 11.07
N ALA A 223 29.94 19.83 11.44
CA ALA A 223 29.04 20.45 10.51
C ALA A 223 29.16 21.96 10.52
N GLU A 224 29.19 22.57 9.36
CA GLU A 224 29.10 24.01 9.20
C GLU A 224 27.67 24.42 8.82
N PRO A 225 27.08 25.44 9.43
CA PRO A 225 27.62 26.27 10.50
C PRO A 225 27.42 25.67 11.89
N ASP A 226 26.52 24.71 12.12
CA ASP A 226 26.20 24.10 13.40
C ASP A 226 25.43 22.77 13.20
N ASN A 227 25.76 21.76 14.00
CA ASN A 227 25.15 20.45 13.98
C ASN A 227 23.62 20.52 14.18
N ILE A 228 23.10 21.41 15.01
CA ILE A 228 21.68 21.56 15.29
C ILE A 228 20.94 22.11 14.05
N LYS A 229 21.48 23.17 13.43
CA LYS A 229 20.87 23.74 12.20
C LYS A 229 20.90 22.75 11.05
N LEU A 230 21.94 21.93 10.95
CA LEU A 230 22.03 20.89 9.96
C LEU A 230 20.92 19.83 10.18
N LEU A 231 20.71 19.38 11.44
CA LEU A 231 19.62 18.47 11.78
C LEU A 231 18.24 19.05 11.45
N GLU A 232 17.98 20.31 11.78
CA GLU A 232 16.73 20.98 11.45
C GLU A 232 16.43 20.99 9.94
N THR A 233 17.48 20.97 9.13
CA THR A 233 17.36 20.91 7.66
C THR A 233 17.21 19.47 7.14
N ILE A 234 17.96 18.52 7.71
CA ILE A 234 18.02 17.14 7.21
C ILE A 234 16.84 16.29 7.70
N ILE A 235 16.35 16.50 8.93
CA ILE A 235 15.25 15.71 9.50
C ILE A 235 13.97 15.81 8.65
N PRO A 236 13.52 16.99 8.18
CA PRO A 236 12.38 17.07 7.27
C PRO A 236 12.59 16.32 5.95
N LEU A 237 13.83 16.30 5.42
CA LEU A 237 14.17 15.54 4.22
C LEU A 237 14.11 14.03 4.50
N ALA A 238 14.64 13.58 5.63
CA ALA A 238 14.58 12.19 6.06
C ALA A 238 13.12 11.73 6.28
N PHE A 239 12.28 12.60 6.83
CA PHE A 239 10.86 12.35 6.99
C PHE A 239 10.13 12.23 5.65
N LYS A 240 10.42 13.11 4.69
CA LYS A 240 9.87 13.03 3.33
C LYS A 240 10.26 11.73 2.62
N GLU A 241 11.51 11.33 2.75
CA GLU A 241 12.01 10.07 2.18
C GLU A 241 11.35 8.85 2.85
N PHE A 242 11.13 8.91 4.16
CA PHE A 242 10.45 7.85 4.91
C PHE A 242 9.00 7.66 4.46
N ILE A 243 8.25 8.75 4.29
CA ILE A 243 6.87 8.69 3.76
C ILE A 243 6.85 8.22 2.31
N PHE A 244 7.81 8.65 1.50
CA PHE A 244 7.94 8.18 0.12
C PHE A 244 8.16 6.67 0.04
N ASP A 245 9.05 6.13 0.89
CA ASP A 245 9.27 4.69 1.01
C ASP A 245 7.99 3.94 1.40
N ILE A 246 7.25 4.43 2.39
CA ILE A 246 5.95 3.88 2.80
C ILE A 246 4.97 3.84 1.62
N MET A 247 4.85 4.92 0.87
CA MET A 247 3.94 5.01 -0.26
C MET A 247 4.32 4.05 -1.39
N ILE A 248 5.61 3.92 -1.73
CA ILE A 248 6.08 2.97 -2.75
C ILE A 248 5.93 1.52 -2.28
N ASN A 249 6.20 1.22 -1.01
CA ASN A 249 5.93 -0.09 -0.42
C ASN A 249 4.46 -0.48 -0.54
N SER A 250 3.56 0.46 -0.23
CA SER A 250 2.11 0.27 -0.38
C SER A 250 1.73 0.00 -1.84
N GLN A 251 2.30 0.76 -2.79
CA GLN A 251 2.08 0.57 -4.22
C GLN A 251 2.60 -0.78 -4.72
N ALA A 252 3.81 -1.18 -4.34
CA ALA A 252 4.38 -2.48 -4.71
C ALA A 252 3.49 -3.62 -4.18
N SER A 253 3.02 -3.49 -2.94
CA SER A 253 2.12 -4.44 -2.28
C SER A 253 0.77 -4.56 -3.00
N GLU A 254 0.19 -3.43 -3.42
CA GLU A 254 -1.04 -3.37 -4.22
C GLU A 254 -0.88 -4.07 -5.56
N GLN A 255 0.20 -3.77 -6.30
CA GLN A 255 0.43 -4.37 -7.62
C GLN A 255 0.75 -5.86 -7.51
N GLY A 256 1.48 -6.29 -6.49
CA GLY A 256 1.70 -7.71 -6.17
C GLY A 256 0.39 -8.45 -5.90
N ALA A 257 -0.48 -7.87 -5.08
CA ALA A 257 -1.80 -8.40 -4.78
C ALA A 257 -2.68 -8.50 -6.03
N ARG A 258 -2.67 -7.47 -6.87
CA ARG A 258 -3.42 -7.46 -8.14
C ARG A 258 -2.89 -8.51 -9.12
N MET A 259 -1.57 -8.62 -9.26
CA MET A 259 -0.96 -9.63 -10.11
C MET A 259 -1.37 -11.04 -9.68
N SER A 260 -1.28 -11.38 -8.39
CA SER A 260 -1.67 -12.68 -7.85
C SER A 260 -3.17 -12.95 -8.03
N SER A 261 -4.02 -11.95 -7.76
CA SER A 261 -5.47 -12.06 -7.94
C SER A 261 -5.87 -12.30 -9.40
N MET A 262 -5.22 -11.61 -10.34
CA MET A 262 -5.47 -11.78 -11.78
C MET A 262 -4.93 -13.11 -12.30
N ASP A 263 -3.81 -13.60 -11.77
CA ASP A 263 -3.29 -14.94 -12.09
C ASP A 263 -4.29 -16.03 -11.68
N ASN A 264 -4.80 -15.97 -10.46
CA ASN A 264 -5.83 -16.89 -9.98
C ASN A 264 -7.12 -16.80 -10.81
N ALA A 265 -7.56 -15.59 -11.15
CA ALA A 265 -8.73 -15.40 -12.00
C ALA A 265 -8.55 -15.99 -13.41
N THR A 266 -7.34 -15.84 -13.99
CA THR A 266 -7.00 -16.41 -15.31
C THR A 266 -7.00 -17.92 -15.27
N ARG A 267 -6.40 -18.54 -14.26
CA ARG A 267 -6.42 -20.02 -14.07
C ARG A 267 -7.84 -20.54 -13.90
N ASN A 268 -8.62 -19.91 -13.04
CA ASN A 268 -10.02 -20.29 -12.82
C ASN A 268 -10.87 -20.18 -14.11
N ALA A 269 -10.63 -19.15 -14.91
CA ALA A 269 -11.29 -18.98 -16.21
C ALA A 269 -10.90 -20.12 -17.18
N SER A 270 -9.62 -20.49 -17.27
CA SER A 270 -9.11 -21.59 -18.10
C SER A 270 -9.75 -22.93 -17.70
N ASP A 271 -9.80 -23.24 -16.41
CA ASP A 271 -10.42 -24.45 -15.88
C ASP A 271 -11.94 -24.50 -16.22
N MET A 272 -12.60 -23.34 -16.11
CA MET A 272 -14.03 -23.24 -16.43
C MET A 272 -14.28 -23.43 -17.93
N ILE A 273 -13.43 -22.88 -18.80
CA ILE A 273 -13.47 -23.10 -20.26
C ILE A 273 -13.35 -24.60 -20.57
N SER A 274 -12.38 -25.28 -19.96
CA SER A 274 -12.16 -26.71 -20.15
C SER A 274 -13.40 -27.54 -19.78
N LYS A 275 -13.96 -27.28 -18.58
CA LYS A 275 -15.18 -27.96 -18.09
C LYS A 275 -16.39 -27.71 -19.00
N LEU A 276 -16.60 -26.47 -19.43
CA LEU A 276 -17.72 -26.11 -20.30
C LEU A 276 -17.55 -26.68 -21.70
N THR A 277 -16.33 -26.77 -22.23
CA THR A 277 -16.04 -27.36 -23.53
C THR A 277 -16.34 -28.86 -23.54
N LEU A 278 -15.97 -29.60 -22.49
CA LEU A 278 -16.32 -30.99 -22.32
C LEU A 278 -17.84 -31.19 -22.28
N ARG A 279 -18.54 -30.36 -21.50
CA ARG A 279 -20.01 -30.40 -21.42
C ARG A 279 -20.67 -30.08 -22.79
N TYR A 280 -20.15 -29.07 -23.47
CA TYR A 280 -20.62 -28.71 -24.81
C TYR A 280 -20.46 -29.87 -25.81
N ASN A 281 -19.30 -30.51 -25.86
CA ASN A 281 -19.01 -31.62 -26.73
C ASN A 281 -19.94 -32.82 -26.45
N ARG A 282 -20.17 -33.15 -25.18
CA ARG A 282 -21.08 -34.21 -24.75
C ARG A 282 -22.52 -33.94 -25.20
N LEU A 283 -23.02 -32.74 -24.94
CA LEU A 283 -24.37 -32.34 -25.35
C LEU A 283 -24.52 -32.29 -26.88
N ARG A 284 -23.47 -31.86 -27.58
CA ARG A 284 -23.46 -31.87 -29.05
C ARG A 284 -23.55 -33.30 -29.59
N GLN A 285 -22.78 -34.25 -29.07
CA GLN A 285 -22.82 -35.65 -29.45
C GLN A 285 -24.22 -36.25 -29.19
N THR A 286 -24.80 -36.01 -28.01
CA THR A 286 -26.16 -36.48 -27.68
C THR A 286 -27.19 -35.91 -28.68
N ALA A 287 -27.12 -34.60 -28.97
CA ALA A 287 -28.05 -33.98 -29.91
C ALA A 287 -27.94 -34.60 -31.30
N ILE A 288 -26.71 -34.80 -31.81
CA ILE A 288 -26.47 -35.45 -33.12
C ILE A 288 -27.02 -36.88 -33.12
N THR A 289 -26.77 -37.66 -32.05
CA THR A 289 -27.28 -39.05 -31.96
C THR A 289 -28.81 -39.08 -31.93
N THR A 290 -29.45 -38.17 -31.17
CA THR A 290 -30.93 -38.08 -31.13
C THR A 290 -31.49 -37.72 -32.50
N GLU A 291 -30.94 -36.70 -33.18
CA GLU A 291 -31.37 -36.32 -34.52
C GLU A 291 -31.21 -37.47 -35.54
N LEU A 292 -30.09 -38.21 -35.48
CA LEU A 292 -29.90 -39.40 -36.34
C LEU A 292 -30.91 -40.50 -36.03
N THR A 293 -31.19 -40.77 -34.74
CA THR A 293 -32.18 -41.78 -34.34
C THR A 293 -33.59 -41.37 -34.79
N GLU A 294 -33.95 -40.09 -34.68
CA GLU A 294 -35.23 -39.57 -35.15
C GLU A 294 -35.39 -39.71 -36.70
N ILE A 295 -34.31 -39.42 -37.46
CA ILE A 295 -34.30 -39.58 -38.91
C ILE A 295 -34.47 -41.06 -39.30
N ILE A 296 -33.74 -41.99 -38.66
CA ILE A 296 -33.86 -43.43 -38.93
C ILE A 296 -35.26 -43.93 -38.61
N ALA A 297 -35.78 -43.60 -37.42
CA ALA A 297 -37.16 -44.01 -37.04
C ALA A 297 -38.21 -43.43 -37.96
N GLY A 298 -38.00 -42.18 -38.45
CA GLY A 298 -38.91 -41.59 -39.47
C GLY A 298 -38.82 -42.27 -40.84
N ALA A 299 -37.66 -42.77 -41.24
CA ALA A 299 -37.46 -43.50 -42.49
C ALA A 299 -38.02 -44.93 -42.42
N GLU A 300 -38.02 -45.58 -41.27
CA GLU A 300 -38.59 -46.89 -41.05
C GLU A 300 -40.17 -46.89 -40.97
N ALA A 301 -40.73 -45.70 -40.67
CA ALA A 301 -42.19 -45.50 -40.57
C ALA A 301 -42.88 -45.17 -41.91
N ILE A 302 -42.17 -45.05 -43.03
CA ILE A 302 -42.62 -44.84 -44.38
C ILE A 302 -42.50 -46.17 -45.14
#